data_cf647aba07b1b649391639a5cc013609
#
_entry.id   cf647aba07b1b649391639a5cc013609
#
_cell.length_a   1.000
_cell.length_b   1.000
_cell.length_c   1.000
_cell.angle_alpha   90.00
_cell.angle_beta   90.00
_cell.angle_gamma   90.00
#
_symmetry.space_group_name_H-M   'P 1'
#
loop_
_entity.id
_entity.type
_entity.pdbx_description
1 polymer ?
#
loop_
_entity_poly.entity_id
_entity_poly.type
_entity_poly.pdbx_seq_one_letter_code
_entity_poly.pdbx_strand_id
1 'polypeptide(L)'
;MTCEACRTIPPVIPEGYTPKGTYSDIAGVKTYITGPTDASIGIIDIYDIFGISSQTLQGADLLAARLNALVLVPDFFNGGGAAPEWFPPDTEEKNKALWGFINTHAAIPENVAVLNKVIAEAKARFSSVKGWAGFGLCWGGKVTVQISGPNSPFLASGQVHPGLMDVEEARKLAIPHIVLASKDEPVDAVKAYSEVIASNGIGGHVETYPTMWHGWMGARANLTGEESLAEYKRGYNQLADFFEKHLKTEAKI
;
A
#
# COMPACT_ATOMS: atom_id res chain seq x y z
N MET A 1 -9.05 -12.63 -10.11
CA MET A 1 -8.96 -11.94 -11.42
C MET A 1 -8.54 -10.50 -11.14
N THR A 2 -7.55 -9.97 -11.85
CA THR A 2 -7.21 -8.55 -11.82
C THR A 2 -8.35 -7.76 -12.43
N CYS A 3 -8.68 -6.57 -11.92
CA CYS A 3 -9.66 -5.68 -12.53
C CYS A 3 -9.18 -5.24 -13.93
N GLU A 4 -10.08 -4.81 -14.80
CA GLU A 4 -9.75 -4.37 -16.16
C GLU A 4 -8.76 -3.19 -16.13
N ALA A 5 -8.96 -2.23 -15.23
CA ALA A 5 -8.06 -1.08 -15.04
C ALA A 5 -6.62 -1.49 -14.66
N CYS A 6 -6.45 -2.59 -13.89
CA CYS A 6 -5.12 -3.13 -13.60
C CYS A 6 -4.35 -3.51 -14.87
N ARG A 7 -5.06 -3.81 -15.94
CA ARG A 7 -4.50 -4.29 -17.20
C ARG A 7 -4.47 -3.25 -18.32
N THR A 8 -5.16 -2.12 -18.18
CA THR A 8 -5.34 -1.18 -19.29
C THR A 8 -4.70 0.18 -19.06
N ILE A 9 -4.57 0.63 -17.81
CA ILE A 9 -4.07 1.98 -17.50
C ILE A 9 -2.57 1.94 -17.23
N PRO A 10 -1.73 2.65 -18.03
CA PRO A 10 -0.30 2.77 -17.75
C PRO A 10 -0.03 3.67 -16.55
N PRO A 11 1.20 3.63 -15.98
CA PRO A 11 1.61 4.60 -14.96
C PRO A 11 1.72 6.01 -15.53
N VAL A 12 1.55 7.01 -14.67
CA VAL A 12 1.82 8.42 -14.99
C VAL A 12 3.27 8.73 -14.60
N ILE A 13 4.01 9.39 -15.47
CA ILE A 13 5.37 9.84 -15.19
C ILE A 13 5.28 11.32 -14.77
N PRO A 14 5.31 11.63 -13.45
CA PRO A 14 5.26 13.01 -12.99
C PRO A 14 6.65 13.64 -13.02
N GLU A 15 6.70 14.93 -13.31
CA GLU A 15 7.93 15.73 -13.24
C GLU A 15 7.97 16.59 -11.97
N GLY A 16 9.15 16.83 -11.45
CA GLY A 16 9.40 17.95 -10.53
C GLY A 16 9.25 17.68 -9.03
N TYR A 17 8.86 16.46 -8.57
CA TYR A 17 8.85 16.18 -7.15
C TYR A 17 10.22 15.78 -6.62
N THR A 18 10.65 16.43 -5.53
CA THR A 18 11.89 16.07 -4.81
C THR A 18 11.51 15.32 -3.52
N PRO A 19 11.79 14.02 -3.41
CA PRO A 19 11.56 13.25 -2.20
C PRO A 19 12.30 13.83 -0.99
N LYS A 20 11.66 13.81 0.19
CA LYS A 20 12.19 14.41 1.42
C LYS A 20 13.02 13.44 2.25
N GLY A 21 12.87 12.14 2.01
CA GLY A 21 13.57 11.09 2.73
C GLY A 21 14.89 10.69 2.08
N THR A 22 15.46 9.62 2.60
CA THR A 22 16.73 9.04 2.16
C THR A 22 16.58 7.54 1.95
N TYR A 23 17.55 6.92 1.28
CA TYR A 23 17.57 5.47 1.11
C TYR A 23 18.57 4.83 2.08
N SER A 24 18.19 3.68 2.64
CA SER A 24 19.05 2.82 3.44
C SER A 24 18.70 1.36 3.20
N ASP A 25 19.60 0.45 3.48
CA ASP A 25 19.32 -0.98 3.47
C ASP A 25 18.60 -1.39 4.77
N ILE A 26 17.53 -2.20 4.64
CA ILE A 26 16.84 -2.86 5.74
C ILE A 26 16.63 -4.32 5.33
N ALA A 27 17.25 -5.24 6.01
CA ALA A 27 17.19 -6.69 5.75
C ALA A 27 17.62 -7.09 4.32
N GLY A 28 18.59 -6.36 3.74
CA GLY A 28 19.03 -6.58 2.35
C GLY A 28 18.12 -5.93 1.31
N VAL A 29 17.15 -5.13 1.74
CA VAL A 29 16.19 -4.43 0.84
C VAL A 29 16.48 -2.93 0.88
N LYS A 30 16.79 -2.34 -0.29
CA LYS A 30 16.89 -0.88 -0.42
C LYS A 30 15.55 -0.26 -0.06
N THR A 31 15.52 0.57 0.97
CA THR A 31 14.29 1.12 1.52
C THR A 31 14.35 2.64 1.55
N TYR A 32 13.34 3.31 1.01
CA TYR A 32 13.15 4.74 1.21
C TYR A 32 12.63 4.98 2.62
N ILE A 33 13.24 5.93 3.33
CA ILE A 33 12.94 6.25 4.73
C ILE A 33 12.64 7.75 4.82
N THR A 34 11.47 8.10 5.32
CA THR A 34 11.07 9.49 5.53
C THR A 34 10.42 9.68 6.90
N GLY A 35 10.45 10.91 7.40
CA GLY A 35 10.02 11.26 8.76
C GLY A 35 11.08 11.07 9.83
N PRO A 36 10.74 11.39 11.10
CA PRO A 36 11.69 11.31 12.22
C PRO A 36 12.06 9.86 12.56
N THR A 37 13.34 9.57 12.69
CA THR A 37 13.84 8.21 13.06
C THR A 37 13.61 7.87 14.53
N ASP A 38 13.27 8.86 15.35
CA ASP A 38 12.88 8.74 16.75
C ASP A 38 11.35 8.81 16.97
N ALA A 39 10.57 8.74 15.88
CA ALA A 39 9.11 8.72 15.94
C ALA A 39 8.59 7.55 16.77
N SER A 40 7.42 7.75 17.41
CA SER A 40 6.72 6.69 18.15
C SER A 40 5.79 5.84 17.26
N ILE A 41 5.51 6.30 16.05
CA ILE A 41 4.67 5.63 15.05
C ILE A 41 5.54 5.25 13.86
N GLY A 42 5.42 3.99 13.40
CA GLY A 42 6.04 3.49 12.17
C GLY A 42 5.00 3.01 11.17
N ILE A 43 5.23 3.29 9.89
CA ILE A 43 4.36 2.86 8.80
C ILE A 43 5.20 2.19 7.71
N ILE A 44 4.75 1.03 7.23
CA ILE A 44 5.29 0.41 6.02
C ILE A 44 4.31 0.69 4.88
N ASP A 45 4.80 1.33 3.82
CA ASP A 45 4.09 1.58 2.57
C ASP A 45 4.58 0.60 1.51
N ILE A 46 3.68 -0.21 0.97
CA ILE A 46 3.98 -1.23 -0.02
C ILE A 46 3.36 -0.79 -1.35
N TYR A 47 4.20 -0.43 -2.28
CA TYR A 47 3.84 0.15 -3.56
C TYR A 47 3.02 -0.79 -4.47
N ASP A 48 2.59 -0.28 -5.60
CA ASP A 48 1.88 -1.03 -6.64
C ASP A 48 2.86 -1.80 -7.57
N ILE A 49 2.32 -2.50 -8.56
CA ILE A 49 3.12 -3.36 -9.44
C ILE A 49 4.18 -2.63 -10.28
N PHE A 50 4.10 -1.30 -10.36
CA PHE A 50 5.10 -0.49 -11.09
C PHE A 50 6.36 -0.18 -10.30
N GLY A 51 6.42 -0.61 -9.01
CA GLY A 51 7.57 -0.33 -8.15
C GLY A 51 7.52 1.07 -7.52
N ILE A 52 8.68 1.57 -7.09
CA ILE A 52 8.77 2.91 -6.48
C ILE A 52 8.49 3.97 -7.54
N SER A 53 7.40 4.72 -7.34
CA SER A 53 7.03 5.88 -8.14
C SER A 53 7.17 7.17 -7.33
N SER A 54 7.31 8.29 -8.03
CA SER A 54 7.33 9.62 -7.40
C SER A 54 6.06 9.88 -6.60
N GLN A 55 4.90 9.42 -7.06
CA GLN A 55 3.62 9.56 -6.38
C GLN A 55 3.60 8.77 -5.06
N THR A 56 4.12 7.55 -5.05
CA THR A 56 4.24 6.74 -3.83
C THR A 56 5.14 7.43 -2.80
N LEU A 57 6.32 7.93 -3.23
CA LEU A 57 7.21 8.66 -2.33
C LEU A 57 6.57 9.94 -1.79
N GLN A 58 5.83 10.67 -2.63
CA GLN A 58 5.09 11.86 -2.19
C GLN A 58 4.01 11.52 -1.15
N GLY A 59 3.31 10.40 -1.31
CA GLY A 59 2.34 9.91 -0.35
C GLY A 59 2.98 9.50 0.98
N ALA A 60 4.11 8.81 0.93
CA ALA A 60 4.89 8.47 2.12
C ALA A 60 5.33 9.74 2.88
N ASP A 61 5.80 10.77 2.17
CA ASP A 61 6.18 12.04 2.76
C ASP A 61 4.99 12.81 3.38
N LEU A 62 3.79 12.71 2.77
CA LEU A 62 2.56 13.28 3.34
C LEU A 62 2.17 12.58 4.65
N LEU A 63 2.21 11.24 4.70
CA LEU A 63 1.93 10.48 5.92
C LEU A 63 2.94 10.78 7.01
N ALA A 64 4.23 10.81 6.68
CA ALA A 64 5.30 11.14 7.62
C ALA A 64 5.08 12.53 8.26
N ALA A 65 4.78 13.53 7.44
CA ALA A 65 4.53 14.89 7.92
C ALA A 65 3.23 15.00 8.73
N ARG A 66 2.12 14.35 8.28
CA ARG A 66 0.80 14.44 8.93
C ARG A 66 0.78 13.78 10.31
N LEU A 67 1.48 12.66 10.46
CA LEU A 67 1.47 11.84 11.68
C LEU A 67 2.70 12.06 12.58
N ASN A 68 3.70 12.82 12.11
CA ASN A 68 5.04 12.83 12.70
C ASN A 68 5.57 11.40 12.86
N ALA A 69 5.41 10.59 11.82
CA ALA A 69 5.69 9.16 11.80
C ALA A 69 6.95 8.85 10.97
N LEU A 70 7.62 7.77 11.31
CA LEU A 70 8.61 7.12 10.47
C LEU A 70 7.88 6.30 9.39
N VAL A 71 8.12 6.59 8.10
CA VAL A 71 7.53 5.86 6.99
C VAL A 71 8.63 5.18 6.18
N LEU A 72 8.47 3.90 5.92
CA LEU A 72 9.39 3.06 5.16
C LEU A 72 8.70 2.57 3.87
N VAL A 73 9.37 2.74 2.72
CA VAL A 73 8.95 2.21 1.43
C VAL A 73 10.01 1.23 0.93
N PRO A 74 9.91 -0.07 1.23
CA PRO A 74 10.88 -1.08 0.79
C PRO A 74 10.79 -1.32 -0.71
N ASP A 75 11.92 -1.45 -1.36
CA ASP A 75 12.02 -1.73 -2.81
C ASP A 75 12.05 -3.24 -3.07
N PHE A 76 10.88 -3.85 -3.13
CA PHE A 76 10.72 -5.29 -3.37
C PHE A 76 11.22 -5.75 -4.74
N PHE A 77 11.28 -4.83 -5.72
CA PHE A 77 11.60 -5.15 -7.11
C PHE A 77 12.99 -4.68 -7.54
N ASN A 78 13.85 -4.25 -6.59
CA ASN A 78 15.24 -3.82 -6.83
C ASN A 78 15.36 -2.74 -7.91
N GLY A 79 14.54 -1.71 -7.85
CA GLY A 79 14.49 -0.61 -8.81
C GLY A 79 13.72 -0.94 -10.09
N GLY A 80 13.12 -2.12 -10.16
CA GLY A 80 12.27 -2.55 -11.27
C GLY A 80 10.79 -2.33 -10.99
N GLY A 81 9.97 -2.93 -11.83
CA GLY A 81 8.51 -2.93 -11.79
C GLY A 81 7.95 -3.48 -13.08
N ALA A 82 6.64 -3.61 -13.19
CA ALA A 82 6.00 -3.92 -14.45
C ALA A 82 6.25 -2.78 -15.43
N ALA A 83 6.80 -3.12 -16.61
CA ALA A 83 7.16 -2.11 -17.59
C ALA A 83 5.91 -1.45 -18.21
N PRO A 84 5.88 -0.10 -18.34
CA PRO A 84 4.72 0.62 -18.87
C PRO A 84 4.28 0.15 -20.27
N GLU A 85 5.21 -0.26 -21.10
CA GLU A 85 4.96 -0.77 -22.45
C GLU A 85 4.20 -2.10 -22.50
N TRP A 86 4.09 -2.80 -21.36
CA TRP A 86 3.25 -4.01 -21.28
C TRP A 86 1.76 -3.68 -21.14
N PHE A 87 1.42 -2.40 -20.99
CA PHE A 87 0.04 -1.96 -20.80
C PHE A 87 -0.49 -1.15 -22.01
N PRO A 88 -1.70 -1.46 -22.50
CA PRO A 88 -2.49 -2.64 -22.14
C PRO A 88 -1.82 -3.93 -22.64
N PRO A 89 -2.00 -5.09 -21.96
CA PRO A 89 -1.46 -6.37 -22.40
C PRO A 89 -2.34 -6.99 -23.51
N ASP A 90 -2.40 -6.30 -24.64
CA ASP A 90 -3.23 -6.58 -25.81
C ASP A 90 -2.59 -7.58 -26.80
N THR A 91 -1.33 -7.95 -26.57
CA THR A 91 -0.61 -8.96 -27.34
C THR A 91 -0.18 -10.14 -26.46
N GLU A 92 0.04 -11.30 -27.07
CA GLU A 92 0.54 -12.49 -26.36
C GLU A 92 1.89 -12.22 -25.69
N GLU A 93 2.77 -11.49 -26.35
CA GLU A 93 4.09 -11.11 -25.82
C GLU A 93 3.99 -10.26 -24.56
N LYS A 94 3.18 -9.19 -24.58
CA LYS A 94 2.93 -8.32 -23.42
C LYS A 94 2.28 -9.10 -22.27
N ASN A 95 1.28 -9.92 -22.57
CA ASN A 95 0.66 -10.79 -21.56
C ASN A 95 1.69 -11.73 -20.92
N LYS A 96 2.51 -12.41 -21.73
CA LYS A 96 3.55 -13.30 -21.22
C LYS A 96 4.59 -12.56 -20.36
N ALA A 97 5.00 -11.36 -20.76
CA ALA A 97 5.92 -10.54 -20.00
C ALA A 97 5.32 -10.13 -18.64
N LEU A 98 4.09 -9.61 -18.64
CA LEU A 98 3.40 -9.19 -17.42
C LEU A 98 3.17 -10.36 -16.45
N TRP A 99 2.65 -11.50 -16.93
CA TRP A 99 2.45 -12.68 -16.07
C TRP A 99 3.76 -13.33 -15.66
N GLY A 100 4.80 -13.26 -16.48
CA GLY A 100 6.15 -13.66 -16.11
C GLY A 100 6.64 -12.85 -14.89
N PHE A 101 6.50 -11.53 -14.93
CA PHE A 101 6.85 -10.64 -13.82
C PHE A 101 6.00 -10.93 -12.56
N ILE A 102 4.67 -11.06 -12.71
CA ILE A 102 3.75 -11.33 -11.60
C ILE A 102 4.10 -12.65 -10.89
N ASN A 103 4.43 -13.70 -11.65
CA ASN A 103 4.70 -15.03 -11.12
C ASN A 103 6.12 -15.21 -10.58
N THR A 104 7.01 -14.24 -10.79
CA THR A 104 8.41 -14.29 -10.33
C THR A 104 8.69 -13.14 -9.35
N HIS A 105 8.98 -11.95 -9.86
CA HIS A 105 9.38 -10.80 -9.04
C HIS A 105 8.26 -10.30 -8.10
N ALA A 106 7.01 -10.34 -8.56
CA ALA A 106 5.84 -9.91 -7.80
C ALA A 106 5.06 -11.08 -7.16
N ALA A 107 5.65 -12.27 -7.07
CA ALA A 107 5.02 -13.42 -6.43
C ALA A 107 4.74 -13.13 -4.94
N ILE A 108 3.48 -13.35 -4.53
CA ILE A 108 2.99 -12.89 -3.21
C ILE A 108 3.69 -13.59 -2.04
N PRO A 109 3.84 -14.93 -2.01
CA PRO A 109 4.46 -15.61 -0.85
C PRO A 109 5.89 -15.17 -0.59
N GLU A 110 6.69 -15.00 -1.64
CA GLU A 110 8.09 -14.59 -1.58
C GLU A 110 8.21 -13.17 -1.04
N ASN A 111 7.36 -12.26 -1.53
CA ASN A 111 7.37 -10.86 -1.07
C ASN A 111 6.79 -10.69 0.33
N VAL A 112 5.85 -11.52 0.77
CA VAL A 112 5.43 -11.61 2.18
C VAL A 112 6.60 -12.04 3.06
N ALA A 113 7.42 -13.00 2.63
CA ALA A 113 8.60 -13.42 3.39
C ALA A 113 9.66 -12.30 3.48
N VAL A 114 9.88 -11.55 2.38
CA VAL A 114 10.74 -10.36 2.37
C VAL A 114 10.20 -9.29 3.33
N LEU A 115 8.91 -8.96 3.25
CA LEU A 115 8.26 -7.97 4.11
C LEU A 115 8.42 -8.31 5.59
N ASN A 116 8.24 -9.58 5.98
CA ASN A 116 8.43 -10.01 7.38
C ASN A 116 9.86 -9.78 7.88
N LYS A 117 10.89 -9.99 7.04
CA LYS A 117 12.29 -9.70 7.40
C LYS A 117 12.51 -8.20 7.55
N VAL A 118 11.99 -7.39 6.61
CA VAL A 118 12.07 -5.92 6.68
C VAL A 118 11.43 -5.41 7.97
N ILE A 119 10.22 -5.87 8.32
CA ILE A 119 9.53 -5.45 9.54
C ILE A 119 10.31 -5.86 10.79
N ALA A 120 10.87 -7.07 10.83
CA ALA A 120 11.66 -7.54 11.98
C ALA A 120 12.89 -6.66 12.21
N GLU A 121 13.65 -6.34 11.16
CA GLU A 121 14.82 -5.46 11.26
C GLU A 121 14.41 -4.02 11.56
N ALA A 122 13.34 -3.50 10.94
CA ALA A 122 12.83 -2.16 11.21
C ALA A 122 12.46 -2.00 12.69
N LYS A 123 11.78 -2.98 13.29
CA LYS A 123 11.44 -2.99 14.72
C LYS A 123 12.68 -3.00 15.62
N ALA A 124 13.71 -3.75 15.24
CA ALA A 124 14.98 -3.78 15.98
C ALA A 124 15.76 -2.46 15.85
N ARG A 125 15.80 -1.90 14.63
CA ARG A 125 16.57 -0.67 14.33
C ARG A 125 15.92 0.59 14.88
N PHE A 126 14.59 0.71 14.82
CA PHE A 126 13.83 1.88 15.23
C PHE A 126 13.04 1.61 16.53
N SER A 127 13.75 1.36 17.61
CA SER A 127 13.19 0.98 18.92
C SER A 127 12.32 2.05 19.59
N SER A 128 12.37 3.30 19.12
CA SER A 128 11.46 4.40 19.52
C SER A 128 10.05 4.16 19.06
N VAL A 129 9.84 3.45 17.94
CA VAL A 129 8.52 3.15 17.39
C VAL A 129 7.80 2.16 18.30
N LYS A 130 6.64 2.58 18.84
CA LYS A 130 5.82 1.77 19.76
C LYS A 130 4.69 1.04 19.02
N GLY A 131 4.23 1.60 17.90
CA GLY A 131 3.19 1.02 17.08
C GLY A 131 3.54 1.05 15.59
N TRP A 132 3.40 -0.09 14.93
CA TRP A 132 3.59 -0.22 13.49
C TRP A 132 2.26 -0.45 12.78
N ALA A 133 2.05 0.24 11.68
CA ALA A 133 1.00 -0.05 10.70
C ALA A 133 1.61 -0.39 9.35
N GLY A 134 0.82 -1.02 8.49
CA GLY A 134 1.20 -1.28 7.11
C GLY A 134 0.04 -1.05 6.17
N PHE A 135 0.30 -0.49 5.00
CA PHE A 135 -0.70 -0.44 3.94
C PHE A 135 -0.05 -0.75 2.59
N GLY A 136 -0.89 -1.10 1.66
CA GLY A 136 -0.40 -1.38 0.32
C GLY A 136 -1.31 -0.87 -0.78
N LEU A 137 -0.68 -0.47 -1.86
CA LEU A 137 -1.30 0.04 -3.08
C LEU A 137 -1.43 -1.11 -4.08
N CYS A 138 -2.61 -1.37 -4.62
CA CYS A 138 -2.82 -2.40 -5.65
C CYS A 138 -2.25 -3.79 -5.24
N TRP A 139 -1.14 -4.21 -5.85
CA TRP A 139 -0.38 -5.40 -5.52
C TRP A 139 0.10 -5.40 -4.06
N GLY A 140 0.61 -4.28 -3.59
CA GLY A 140 1.01 -4.10 -2.20
C GLY A 140 -0.14 -4.32 -1.21
N GLY A 141 -1.37 -3.97 -1.60
CA GLY A 141 -2.57 -4.30 -0.82
C GLY A 141 -2.76 -5.80 -0.64
N LYS A 142 -2.51 -6.59 -1.69
CA LYS A 142 -2.53 -8.05 -1.61
C LYS A 142 -1.45 -8.59 -0.66
N VAL A 143 -0.25 -8.04 -0.70
CA VAL A 143 0.84 -8.42 0.23
C VAL A 143 0.47 -8.06 1.67
N THR A 144 -0.09 -6.87 1.90
CA THR A 144 -0.47 -6.39 3.24
C THR A 144 -1.55 -7.24 3.89
N VAL A 145 -2.61 -7.61 3.16
CA VAL A 145 -3.71 -8.38 3.74
C VAL A 145 -3.27 -9.78 4.19
N GLN A 146 -2.27 -10.38 3.53
CA GLN A 146 -1.72 -11.69 3.91
C GLN A 146 -1.12 -11.72 5.31
N ILE A 147 -0.62 -10.59 5.80
CA ILE A 147 0.01 -10.49 7.13
C ILE A 147 -0.86 -9.71 8.14
N SER A 148 -2.12 -9.44 7.80
CA SER A 148 -3.09 -8.73 8.66
C SER A 148 -3.97 -9.66 9.49
N GLY A 149 -3.67 -10.96 9.49
CA GLY A 149 -4.35 -12.00 10.26
C GLY A 149 -3.81 -12.15 11.69
N PRO A 150 -4.10 -13.29 12.36
CA PRO A 150 -3.56 -13.61 13.68
C PRO A 150 -2.03 -13.49 13.72
N ASN A 151 -1.51 -12.93 14.80
CA ASN A 151 -0.07 -12.63 14.97
C ASN A 151 0.51 -11.62 13.97
N SER A 152 -0.34 -10.75 13.44
CA SER A 152 0.12 -9.66 12.59
C SER A 152 1.24 -8.85 13.26
N PRO A 153 2.28 -8.45 12.52
CA PRO A 153 3.29 -7.55 13.04
C PRO A 153 2.80 -6.10 13.17
N PHE A 154 1.61 -5.79 12.64
CA PHE A 154 0.97 -4.49 12.64
C PHE A 154 -0.15 -4.39 13.66
N LEU A 155 -0.41 -3.19 14.17
CA LEU A 155 -1.57 -2.85 15.00
C LEU A 155 -2.78 -2.45 14.16
N ALA A 156 -2.55 -1.97 12.95
CA ALA A 156 -3.57 -1.64 11.96
C ALA A 156 -3.00 -1.79 10.56
N SER A 157 -3.85 -2.05 9.58
CA SER A 157 -3.42 -2.21 8.19
C SER A 157 -4.40 -1.60 7.19
N GLY A 158 -3.98 -1.48 5.93
CA GLY A 158 -4.82 -0.93 4.89
C GLY A 158 -4.52 -1.45 3.49
N GLN A 159 -5.54 -1.39 2.64
CA GLN A 159 -5.45 -1.64 1.21
C GLN A 159 -6.03 -0.44 0.46
N VAL A 160 -5.31 0.05 -0.53
CA VAL A 160 -5.76 1.16 -1.38
C VAL A 160 -5.84 0.67 -2.82
N HIS A 161 -6.95 0.94 -3.49
CA HIS A 161 -7.27 0.38 -4.82
C HIS A 161 -6.77 -1.07 -4.98
N PRO A 162 -7.25 -1.99 -4.10
CA PRO A 162 -6.65 -3.30 -3.97
C PRO A 162 -6.76 -4.14 -5.24
N GLY A 163 -5.64 -4.74 -5.64
CA GLY A 163 -5.64 -5.80 -6.64
C GLY A 163 -5.99 -7.16 -6.03
N LEU A 164 -6.56 -8.07 -6.83
CA LEU A 164 -6.76 -9.48 -6.46
C LEU A 164 -7.54 -9.69 -5.14
N MET A 165 -8.59 -8.90 -4.90
CA MET A 165 -9.42 -9.02 -3.69
C MET A 165 -10.00 -10.43 -3.56
N ASP A 166 -9.89 -10.99 -2.36
CA ASP A 166 -10.44 -12.29 -1.98
C ASP A 166 -11.10 -12.16 -0.60
N VAL A 167 -12.41 -12.41 -0.52
CA VAL A 167 -13.17 -12.28 0.73
C VAL A 167 -12.67 -13.22 1.83
N GLU A 168 -12.07 -14.34 1.48
CA GLU A 168 -11.49 -15.26 2.46
C GLU A 168 -10.29 -14.64 3.20
N GLU A 169 -9.61 -13.69 2.60
CA GLU A 169 -8.56 -12.91 3.28
C GLU A 169 -9.16 -11.90 4.26
N ALA A 170 -10.26 -11.23 3.87
CA ALA A 170 -10.98 -10.35 4.79
C ALA A 170 -11.47 -11.07 6.04
N ARG A 171 -11.94 -12.32 5.90
CA ARG A 171 -12.37 -13.17 7.03
C ARG A 171 -11.25 -13.54 7.99
N LYS A 172 -10.00 -13.49 7.55
CA LYS A 172 -8.82 -13.79 8.37
C LYS A 172 -8.24 -12.56 9.06
N LEU A 173 -8.76 -11.35 8.78
CA LEU A 173 -8.31 -10.14 9.45
C LEU A 173 -8.43 -10.27 10.97
N ALA A 174 -7.37 -9.93 11.70
CA ALA A 174 -7.31 -9.97 13.15
C ALA A 174 -6.89 -8.62 13.77
N ILE A 175 -6.70 -7.60 12.93
CA ILE A 175 -6.38 -6.23 13.30
C ILE A 175 -7.29 -5.26 12.54
N PRO A 176 -7.51 -4.03 13.03
CA PRO A 176 -8.26 -3.01 12.32
C PRO A 176 -7.74 -2.81 10.90
N HIS A 177 -8.65 -2.78 9.92
CA HIS A 177 -8.28 -2.74 8.50
C HIS A 177 -9.10 -1.72 7.72
N ILE A 178 -8.42 -0.86 6.93
CA ILE A 178 -9.07 0.10 6.05
C ILE A 178 -8.92 -0.32 4.59
N VAL A 179 -9.99 -0.16 3.81
CA VAL A 179 -9.99 -0.36 2.35
C VAL A 179 -10.47 0.90 1.67
N LEU A 180 -9.65 1.48 0.83
CA LEU A 180 -9.99 2.62 -0.03
C LEU A 180 -10.04 2.13 -1.49
N ALA A 181 -11.22 1.75 -1.92
CA ALA A 181 -11.45 1.26 -3.27
C ALA A 181 -11.63 2.42 -4.27
N SER A 182 -11.29 2.20 -5.53
CA SER A 182 -11.68 3.07 -6.64
C SER A 182 -12.99 2.56 -7.27
N LYS A 183 -13.45 3.22 -8.34
CA LYS A 183 -14.61 2.75 -9.13
C LYS A 183 -14.34 1.47 -9.91
N ASP A 184 -13.08 1.08 -10.06
CA ASP A 184 -12.66 -0.01 -10.95
C ASP A 184 -12.53 -1.36 -10.23
N GLU A 185 -12.52 -1.38 -8.89
CA GLU A 185 -12.52 -2.63 -8.14
C GLU A 185 -13.88 -3.33 -8.27
N PRO A 186 -13.90 -4.69 -8.28
CA PRO A 186 -15.15 -5.43 -8.39
C PRO A 186 -16.12 -5.09 -7.26
N VAL A 187 -17.29 -4.54 -7.59
CA VAL A 187 -18.29 -4.06 -6.62
C VAL A 187 -18.66 -5.14 -5.61
N ASP A 188 -18.85 -6.38 -6.06
CA ASP A 188 -19.21 -7.49 -5.18
C ASP A 188 -18.09 -7.84 -4.20
N ALA A 189 -16.83 -7.74 -4.61
CA ALA A 189 -15.68 -7.98 -3.74
C ALA A 189 -15.56 -6.87 -2.68
N VAL A 190 -15.70 -5.61 -3.09
CA VAL A 190 -15.67 -4.46 -2.15
C VAL A 190 -16.81 -4.55 -1.13
N LYS A 191 -18.01 -4.90 -1.60
CA LYS A 191 -19.18 -5.12 -0.73
C LYS A 191 -18.93 -6.25 0.27
N ALA A 192 -18.41 -7.39 -0.19
CA ALA A 192 -18.11 -8.54 0.66
C ALA A 192 -17.06 -8.18 1.73
N TYR A 193 -16.01 -7.42 1.38
CA TYR A 193 -15.05 -6.89 2.35
C TYR A 193 -15.72 -5.97 3.39
N SER A 194 -16.60 -5.07 2.92
CA SER A 194 -17.34 -4.15 3.81
C SER A 194 -18.20 -4.91 4.82
N GLU A 195 -18.94 -5.94 4.37
CA GLU A 195 -19.78 -6.78 5.24
C GLU A 195 -18.96 -7.55 6.29
N VAL A 196 -17.82 -8.13 5.87
CA VAL A 196 -16.93 -8.84 6.80
C VAL A 196 -16.32 -7.88 7.82
N ILE A 197 -15.78 -6.74 7.38
CA ILE A 197 -15.15 -5.75 8.27
C ILE A 197 -16.17 -5.17 9.25
N ALA A 198 -17.41 -4.91 8.83
CA ALA A 198 -18.47 -4.40 9.69
C ALA A 198 -18.92 -5.41 10.76
N SER A 199 -18.81 -6.72 10.47
CA SER A 199 -19.33 -7.79 11.34
C SER A 199 -18.28 -8.51 12.17
N ASN A 200 -16.97 -8.35 11.90
CA ASN A 200 -15.91 -9.12 12.56
C ASN A 200 -15.59 -8.66 14.00
N GLY A 201 -16.14 -7.53 14.45
CA GLY A 201 -15.91 -6.98 15.80
C GLY A 201 -14.50 -6.41 16.04
N ILE A 202 -13.63 -6.42 15.04
CA ILE A 202 -12.23 -5.95 15.15
C ILE A 202 -12.13 -4.45 14.83
N GLY A 203 -13.02 -3.99 13.96
CA GLY A 203 -13.05 -2.62 13.46
C GLY A 203 -12.35 -2.46 12.10
N GLY A 204 -12.70 -1.40 11.44
CA GLY A 204 -12.17 -1.08 10.12
C GLY A 204 -13.06 -0.09 9.39
N HIS A 205 -12.73 0.14 8.15
CA HIS A 205 -13.46 1.07 7.28
C HIS A 205 -13.33 0.64 5.82
N VAL A 206 -14.40 0.74 5.05
CA VAL A 206 -14.36 0.51 3.60
C VAL A 206 -15.04 1.68 2.92
N GLU A 207 -14.36 2.33 2.00
CA GLU A 207 -14.90 3.43 1.20
C GLU A 207 -14.56 3.23 -0.27
N THR A 208 -15.50 3.54 -1.15
CA THR A 208 -15.27 3.63 -2.60
C THR A 208 -15.17 5.09 -3.02
N TYR A 209 -14.12 5.42 -3.76
CA TYR A 209 -13.86 6.70 -4.39
C TYR A 209 -14.44 6.68 -5.81
N PRO A 210 -15.67 7.16 -6.03
CA PRO A 210 -16.43 6.87 -7.25
C PRO A 210 -15.91 7.62 -8.49
N THR A 211 -15.12 8.66 -8.31
CA THR A 211 -14.52 9.43 -9.40
C THR A 211 -13.08 9.00 -9.71
N MET A 212 -12.48 8.20 -8.82
CA MET A 212 -11.10 7.75 -8.96
C MET A 212 -11.01 6.39 -9.64
N TRP A 213 -9.87 6.14 -10.30
CA TRP A 213 -9.53 4.91 -11.02
C TRP A 213 -8.50 4.08 -10.25
N HIS A 214 -8.36 2.82 -10.63
CA HIS A 214 -7.37 1.94 -10.03
C HIS A 214 -5.94 2.47 -10.18
N GLY A 215 -5.24 2.66 -9.05
CA GLY A 215 -3.89 3.23 -9.01
C GLY A 215 -3.82 4.73 -8.69
N TRP A 216 -4.94 5.38 -8.38
CA TRP A 216 -5.06 6.82 -8.16
C TRP A 216 -4.26 7.37 -6.96
N MET A 217 -3.79 6.53 -6.06
CA MET A 217 -2.85 6.90 -4.98
C MET A 217 -1.42 6.40 -5.19
N GLY A 218 -1.17 5.61 -6.24
CA GLY A 218 0.12 5.06 -6.61
C GLY A 218 0.64 5.62 -7.92
N ALA A 219 1.34 4.80 -8.69
CA ALA A 219 2.02 5.20 -9.93
C ALA A 219 1.10 5.78 -11.02
N ARG A 220 -0.22 5.59 -10.91
CA ARG A 220 -1.22 6.15 -11.84
C ARG A 220 -1.87 7.44 -11.36
N ALA A 221 -1.44 7.98 -10.23
CA ALA A 221 -2.00 9.23 -9.72
C ALA A 221 -1.65 10.40 -10.65
N ASN A 222 -2.68 11.14 -11.08
CA ASN A 222 -2.51 12.38 -11.82
C ASN A 222 -2.49 13.56 -10.84
N LEU A 223 -1.32 14.00 -10.44
CA LEU A 223 -1.14 15.06 -9.45
C LEU A 223 -1.20 16.49 -10.05
N THR A 224 -1.43 16.60 -11.36
CA THR A 224 -1.63 17.89 -12.05
C THR A 224 -3.12 18.25 -12.21
N GLY A 225 -4.02 17.25 -12.11
CA GLY A 225 -5.45 17.45 -12.13
C GLY A 225 -5.98 17.87 -10.76
N GLU A 226 -6.78 18.93 -10.68
CA GLU A 226 -7.28 19.49 -9.42
C GLU A 226 -8.08 18.44 -8.59
N GLU A 227 -9.07 17.78 -9.19
CA GLU A 227 -9.87 16.75 -8.54
C GLU A 227 -9.03 15.56 -8.11
N SER A 228 -8.18 15.05 -9.00
CA SER A 228 -7.32 13.89 -8.71
C SER A 228 -6.33 14.17 -7.59
N LEU A 229 -5.74 15.39 -7.55
CA LEU A 229 -4.85 15.81 -6.47
C LEU A 229 -5.61 15.97 -5.14
N ALA A 230 -6.84 16.51 -5.19
CA ALA A 230 -7.67 16.65 -3.99
C ALA A 230 -8.03 15.29 -3.40
N GLU A 231 -8.48 14.34 -4.22
CA GLU A 231 -8.82 12.99 -3.80
C GLU A 231 -7.58 12.19 -3.34
N TYR A 232 -6.44 12.34 -4.00
CA TYR A 232 -5.16 11.78 -3.57
C TYR A 232 -4.80 12.23 -2.14
N LYS A 233 -4.88 13.54 -1.88
CA LYS A 233 -4.65 14.10 -0.53
C LYS A 233 -5.69 13.60 0.47
N ARG A 234 -6.96 13.51 0.07
CA ARG A 234 -8.05 13.00 0.91
C ARG A 234 -7.78 11.56 1.32
N GLY A 235 -7.37 10.70 0.38
CA GLY A 235 -7.06 9.29 0.66
C GLY A 235 -5.90 9.13 1.64
N TYR A 236 -4.80 9.88 1.45
CA TYR A 236 -3.69 9.84 2.40
C TYR A 236 -4.05 10.41 3.78
N ASN A 237 -4.89 11.45 3.85
CA ASN A 237 -5.41 11.95 5.13
C ASN A 237 -6.30 10.91 5.82
N GLN A 238 -7.15 10.22 5.08
CA GLN A 238 -8.02 9.17 5.63
C GLN A 238 -7.21 7.98 6.17
N LEU A 239 -6.13 7.56 5.47
CA LEU A 239 -5.17 6.59 5.98
C LEU A 239 -4.52 7.10 7.28
N ALA A 240 -4.09 8.38 7.29
CA ALA A 240 -3.46 8.98 8.46
C ALA A 240 -4.41 8.99 9.66
N ASP A 241 -5.65 9.44 9.49
CA ASP A 241 -6.65 9.49 10.57
C ASP A 241 -6.97 8.09 11.10
N PHE A 242 -7.06 7.10 10.20
CA PHE A 242 -7.26 5.71 10.59
C PHE A 242 -6.07 5.17 11.40
N PHE A 243 -4.85 5.36 10.95
CA PHE A 243 -3.66 4.90 11.66
C PHE A 243 -3.46 5.66 12.98
N GLU A 244 -3.68 6.97 13.01
CA GLU A 244 -3.60 7.76 14.24
C GLU A 244 -4.54 7.21 15.32
N LYS A 245 -5.78 6.89 14.93
CA LYS A 245 -6.78 6.31 15.84
C LYS A 245 -6.31 5.00 16.44
N HIS A 246 -5.72 4.11 15.66
CA HIS A 246 -5.40 2.75 16.09
C HIS A 246 -3.99 2.61 16.68
N LEU A 247 -3.05 3.51 16.36
CA LEU A 247 -1.68 3.46 16.87
C LEU A 247 -1.47 4.25 18.17
N LYS A 248 -2.30 5.31 18.41
CA LYS A 248 -2.20 6.11 19.64
C LYS A 248 -2.97 5.53 20.83
N THR A 249 -3.89 4.61 20.60
CA THR A 249 -4.74 4.07 21.65
C THR A 249 -4.00 3.11 22.58
N GLU A 250 -2.94 2.45 22.13
CA GLU A 250 -2.13 1.54 22.96
C GLU A 250 -1.03 2.23 23.80
N ALA A 251 -0.75 3.51 23.55
CA ALA A 251 0.20 4.28 24.36
C ALA A 251 -0.35 4.77 25.71
N LYS A 252 -1.58 4.36 26.08
CA LYS A 252 -2.28 4.80 27.30
C LYS A 252 -2.46 3.74 28.39
N ILE A 253 -1.72 2.62 28.32
CA ILE A 253 -1.73 1.60 29.40
C ILE A 253 -0.37 1.50 30.06
#